data_cdc7a9ca01c9cc434869b8e3e9a1de50
#
_entry.id   cdc7a9ca01c9cc434869b8e3e9a1de50
#
_cell.length_a   1.000
_cell.length_b   1.000
_cell.length_c   1.000
_cell.angle_alpha   90.00
_cell.angle_beta   90.00
_cell.angle_gamma   90.00
#
_symmetry.space_group_name_H-M   'P 1'
#
loop_
_entity.id
_entity.type
_entity.pdbx_description
1 polymer ?
#
loop_
_entity_poly.entity_id
_entity_poly.type
_entity_poly.pdbx_seq_one_letter_code
_entity_poly.pdbx_strand_id
1 'polypeptide(L)'
;KVAGCIKTVSVFPSNLKAAHDSFLIAVNYAREKKNLEKLKCEAVATAAPIIKKFPKVEKIYKSIKNKYSYSNDKYAIVLPDGITDIVLDGMLLGHCTYRTDRYYDRISTNESYIVFLRKTSDTEMPWYTLEIEPGGTVRQKRTFGDDQLSDLDEAMPFLFEWQSVVAGRLNKSDRIKAQKSKILRTE
;
A
#
# COMPACT_ATOMS: atom_id res chain seq x y z
N LYS A 1 25.18 -9.68 22.03
CA LYS A 1 25.65 -10.36 20.79
C LYS A 1 25.00 -9.73 19.54
N VAL A 2 25.13 -8.42 19.37
CA VAL A 2 24.69 -7.67 18.18
C VAL A 2 25.91 -7.13 17.39
N ALA A 3 27.11 -7.40 17.89
CA ALA A 3 28.36 -6.86 17.34
C ALA A 3 28.85 -7.57 16.05
N GLY A 4 28.18 -8.59 15.56
CA GLY A 4 28.58 -9.32 14.36
C GLY A 4 28.07 -8.75 13.02
N CYS A 5 27.10 -7.85 13.05
CA CYS A 5 26.42 -7.36 11.84
C CYS A 5 27.01 -6.08 11.22
N ILE A 6 28.02 -5.46 11.89
CA ILE A 6 28.54 -4.13 11.48
C ILE A 6 29.78 -4.24 10.57
N LYS A 7 30.22 -5.45 10.22
CA LYS A 7 31.49 -5.62 9.50
C LYS A 7 31.47 -5.33 7.99
N THR A 8 30.40 -4.87 7.40
CA THR A 8 30.31 -4.67 5.95
C THR A 8 29.55 -3.45 5.45
N VAL A 9 29.47 -2.37 6.23
CA VAL A 9 29.00 -1.09 5.66
C VAL A 9 30.23 -0.34 5.13
N SER A 10 30.72 -0.76 3.96
CA SER A 10 31.81 -0.06 3.27
C SER A 10 31.34 0.98 2.24
N VAL A 11 30.04 1.15 2.07
CA VAL A 11 29.48 2.13 1.12
C VAL A 11 28.41 2.95 1.83
N PHE A 12 28.66 4.24 1.99
CA PHE A 12 27.62 5.18 2.41
C PHE A 12 26.56 5.22 1.29
N PRO A 13 25.29 5.00 1.60
CA PRO A 13 24.24 5.12 0.61
C PRO A 13 24.21 6.54 0.05
N SER A 14 24.01 6.67 -1.25
CA SER A 14 23.91 7.97 -1.94
C SER A 14 22.76 8.85 -1.41
N ASN A 15 21.80 8.22 -0.74
CA ASN A 15 20.73 8.90 -0.02
C ASN A 15 20.65 8.38 1.42
N LEU A 16 21.33 9.08 2.32
CA LEU A 16 21.42 8.70 3.74
C LEU A 16 20.04 8.71 4.42
N LYS A 17 19.18 9.69 4.09
CA LYS A 17 17.84 9.78 4.66
C LYS A 17 16.99 8.56 4.27
N ALA A 18 16.92 8.23 2.99
CA ALA A 18 16.16 7.08 2.52
C ALA A 18 16.68 5.75 3.10
N ALA A 19 18.00 5.60 3.23
CA ALA A 19 18.60 4.43 3.86
C ALA A 19 18.27 4.35 5.36
N HIS A 20 18.32 5.46 6.08
CA HIS A 20 17.93 5.55 7.48
C HIS A 20 16.44 5.20 7.67
N ASP A 21 15.57 5.76 6.87
CA ASP A 21 14.13 5.57 6.99
C ASP A 21 13.73 4.14 6.58
N SER A 22 14.36 3.56 5.56
CA SER A 22 14.22 2.13 5.22
C SER A 22 14.71 1.23 6.35
N PHE A 23 15.81 1.60 7.02
CA PHE A 23 16.30 0.88 8.20
C PHE A 23 15.32 0.98 9.38
N LEU A 24 14.73 2.16 9.63
CA LEU A 24 13.70 2.33 10.66
C LEU A 24 12.47 1.48 10.39
N ILE A 25 12.00 1.42 9.13
CA ILE A 25 10.90 0.54 8.73
C ILE A 25 11.26 -0.92 9.06
N ALA A 26 12.44 -1.38 8.67
CA ALA A 26 12.88 -2.74 8.92
C ALA A 26 13.01 -3.05 10.41
N VAL A 27 13.53 -2.12 11.22
CA VAL A 27 13.64 -2.26 12.68
C VAL A 27 12.27 -2.27 13.34
N ASN A 28 11.39 -1.39 12.94
CA ASN A 28 10.02 -1.34 13.46
C ASN A 28 9.26 -2.61 13.07
N TYR A 29 9.35 -3.05 11.82
CA TYR A 29 8.76 -4.31 11.39
C TYR A 29 9.31 -5.52 12.16
N ALA A 30 10.64 -5.60 12.38
CA ALA A 30 11.25 -6.67 13.16
C ALA A 30 10.83 -6.64 14.65
N ARG A 31 10.64 -5.44 15.20
CA ARG A 31 10.10 -5.24 16.55
C ARG A 31 8.64 -5.66 16.62
N GLU A 32 7.85 -5.22 15.66
CA GLU A 32 6.41 -5.49 15.57
C GLU A 32 6.12 -6.94 15.16
N LYS A 33 7.02 -7.61 14.43
CA LYS A 33 6.90 -9.04 14.11
C LYS A 33 6.82 -9.91 15.38
N LYS A 34 7.45 -9.48 16.49
CA LYS A 34 7.29 -10.14 17.80
C LYS A 34 5.90 -9.96 18.40
N ASN A 35 5.23 -8.86 18.02
CA ASN A 35 3.88 -8.52 18.49
C ASN A 35 2.84 -8.63 17.34
N LEU A 36 3.22 -9.23 16.21
CA LEU A 36 2.40 -9.24 15.01
C LEU A 36 1.01 -9.86 15.26
N GLU A 37 0.93 -10.92 16.04
CA GLU A 37 -0.36 -11.53 16.37
C GLU A 37 -1.22 -10.59 17.22
N LYS A 38 -0.62 -9.85 18.14
CA LYS A 38 -1.33 -8.81 18.89
C LYS A 38 -1.83 -7.70 17.98
N LEU A 39 -0.96 -7.22 17.08
CA LEU A 39 -1.34 -6.19 16.09
C LEU A 39 -2.44 -6.67 15.14
N LYS A 40 -2.40 -7.92 14.70
CA LYS A 40 -3.47 -8.51 13.89
C LYS A 40 -4.80 -8.52 14.66
N CYS A 41 -4.80 -8.90 15.94
CA CYS A 41 -5.99 -8.84 16.77
C CYS A 41 -6.49 -7.40 16.95
N GLU A 42 -5.59 -6.43 17.18
CA GLU A 42 -5.94 -5.02 17.28
C GLU A 42 -6.48 -4.47 15.95
N ALA A 43 -5.90 -4.87 14.82
CA ALA A 43 -6.38 -4.50 13.49
C ALA A 43 -7.79 -5.04 13.23
N VAL A 44 -8.06 -6.29 13.60
CA VAL A 44 -9.41 -6.87 13.50
C VAL A 44 -10.42 -6.08 14.35
N ALA A 45 -10.07 -5.79 15.60
CA ALA A 45 -10.94 -5.02 16.50
C ALA A 45 -11.20 -3.61 15.96
N THR A 46 -10.16 -2.94 15.45
CA THR A 46 -10.26 -1.60 14.86
C THR A 46 -11.06 -1.62 13.55
N ALA A 47 -10.89 -2.64 12.73
CA ALA A 47 -11.60 -2.77 11.45
C ALA A 47 -13.09 -3.09 11.61
N ALA A 48 -13.49 -3.78 12.68
CA ALA A 48 -14.87 -4.27 12.86
C ALA A 48 -15.95 -3.16 12.70
N PRO A 49 -15.88 -1.99 13.36
CA PRO A 49 -16.83 -0.92 13.17
C PRO A 49 -16.78 -0.33 11.74
N ILE A 50 -15.60 -0.30 11.11
CA ILE A 50 -15.41 0.21 9.75
C ILE A 50 -16.05 -0.74 8.75
N ILE A 51 -15.85 -2.05 8.90
CA ILE A 51 -16.47 -3.09 8.05
C ILE A 51 -17.99 -2.97 8.12
N LYS A 52 -18.55 -2.79 9.33
CA LYS A 52 -19.99 -2.60 9.52
C LYS A 52 -20.51 -1.36 8.78
N LYS A 53 -19.74 -0.28 8.77
CA LYS A 53 -20.07 0.97 8.08
C LYS A 53 -19.91 0.87 6.55
N PHE A 54 -18.91 0.12 6.07
CA PHE A 54 -18.54 0.01 4.66
C PHE A 54 -18.55 -1.47 4.16
N PRO A 55 -19.69 -2.16 4.21
CA PRO A 55 -19.77 -3.61 3.93
C PRO A 55 -19.46 -4.00 2.47
N LYS A 56 -19.38 -3.01 1.57
CA LYS A 56 -19.09 -3.26 0.14
C LYS A 56 -17.60 -3.42 -0.15
N VAL A 57 -16.72 -2.93 0.73
CA VAL A 57 -15.27 -2.82 0.48
C VAL A 57 -14.64 -4.18 0.17
N GLU A 58 -14.89 -5.20 0.98
CA GLU A 58 -14.33 -6.54 0.74
C GLU A 58 -14.80 -7.13 -0.59
N LYS A 59 -16.08 -6.95 -0.92
CA LYS A 59 -16.62 -7.42 -2.21
C LYS A 59 -15.98 -6.71 -3.39
N ILE A 60 -15.70 -5.41 -3.25
CA ILE A 60 -15.01 -4.62 -4.26
C ILE A 60 -13.60 -5.18 -4.46
N TYR A 61 -12.81 -5.37 -3.39
CA TYR A 61 -11.46 -5.93 -3.51
C TYR A 61 -11.44 -7.30 -4.16
N LYS A 62 -12.32 -8.20 -3.78
CA LYS A 62 -12.48 -9.52 -4.46
C LYS A 62 -12.70 -9.38 -5.96
N SER A 63 -13.49 -8.38 -6.38
CA SER A 63 -13.82 -8.18 -7.80
C SER A 63 -12.70 -7.55 -8.62
N ILE A 64 -11.79 -6.80 -7.97
CA ILE A 64 -10.72 -6.06 -8.65
C ILE A 64 -9.34 -6.71 -8.52
N LYS A 65 -9.17 -7.70 -7.62
CA LYS A 65 -7.88 -8.30 -7.27
C LYS A 65 -7.06 -8.69 -8.51
N ASN A 66 -7.62 -9.51 -9.39
CA ASN A 66 -6.92 -9.97 -10.60
C ASN A 66 -6.62 -8.85 -11.60
N LYS A 67 -7.33 -7.74 -11.51
CA LYS A 67 -7.17 -6.62 -12.43
C LYS A 67 -5.96 -5.77 -12.09
N TYR A 68 -5.74 -5.50 -10.81
CA TYR A 68 -4.70 -4.60 -10.35
C TYR A 68 -3.48 -5.31 -9.77
N SER A 69 -3.57 -6.59 -9.36
CA SER A 69 -2.40 -7.35 -8.94
C SER A 69 -1.42 -7.55 -10.08
N TYR A 70 -0.15 -7.27 -9.81
CA TYR A 70 0.95 -7.43 -10.75
C TYR A 70 2.26 -7.52 -9.99
N SER A 71 3.21 -8.28 -10.52
CA SER A 71 4.56 -8.37 -9.95
C SER A 71 5.59 -8.62 -11.04
N ASN A 72 6.80 -8.18 -10.77
CA ASN A 72 8.01 -8.58 -11.49
C ASN A 72 9.04 -9.14 -10.48
N ASP A 73 10.30 -9.30 -10.91
CA ASP A 73 11.34 -9.88 -10.07
C ASP A 73 11.68 -9.06 -8.83
N LYS A 74 11.39 -7.74 -8.82
CA LYS A 74 11.76 -6.82 -7.75
C LYS A 74 10.59 -6.31 -6.93
N TYR A 75 9.44 -6.07 -7.58
CA TYR A 75 8.31 -5.38 -6.98
C TYR A 75 6.99 -6.07 -7.25
N ALA A 76 6.02 -5.85 -6.35
CA ALA A 76 4.67 -6.36 -6.47
C ALA A 76 3.64 -5.29 -6.07
N ILE A 77 2.54 -5.20 -6.81
CA ILE A 77 1.31 -4.56 -6.33
C ILE A 77 0.42 -5.65 -5.74
N VAL A 78 0.23 -5.54 -4.42
CA VAL A 78 -0.60 -6.44 -3.62
C VAL A 78 -1.89 -5.71 -3.24
N LEU A 79 -3.02 -6.35 -3.46
CA LEU A 79 -4.30 -5.81 -3.01
C LEU A 79 -4.65 -6.36 -1.64
N PRO A 80 -5.22 -5.50 -0.75
CA PRO A 80 -5.80 -5.99 0.49
C PRO A 80 -6.96 -6.95 0.20
N ASP A 81 -7.17 -7.93 1.05
CA ASP A 81 -8.37 -8.77 1.01
C ASP A 81 -9.58 -8.03 1.56
N GLY A 82 -9.37 -7.00 2.36
CA GLY A 82 -10.41 -6.15 2.93
C GLY A 82 -9.90 -5.02 3.81
N ILE A 83 -10.79 -4.49 4.61
CA ILE A 83 -10.53 -3.34 5.50
C ILE A 83 -9.48 -3.70 6.55
N THR A 84 -9.48 -4.92 7.07
CA THR A 84 -8.53 -5.36 8.11
C THR A 84 -7.07 -5.22 7.65
N ASP A 85 -6.78 -5.56 6.39
CA ASP A 85 -5.42 -5.44 5.85
C ASP A 85 -5.00 -3.98 5.69
N ILE A 86 -5.94 -3.10 5.29
CA ILE A 86 -5.66 -1.65 5.20
C ILE A 86 -5.37 -1.07 6.59
N VAL A 87 -6.13 -1.50 7.59
CA VAL A 87 -5.93 -1.08 8.99
C VAL A 87 -4.58 -1.56 9.49
N LEU A 88 -4.25 -2.84 9.29
CA LEU A 88 -2.97 -3.42 9.70
C LEU A 88 -1.78 -2.71 9.04
N ASP A 89 -1.84 -2.50 7.73
CA ASP A 89 -0.82 -1.78 6.98
C ASP A 89 -0.63 -0.34 7.49
N GLY A 90 -1.73 0.36 7.75
CA GLY A 90 -1.71 1.70 8.33
C GLY A 90 -1.11 1.74 9.74
N MET A 91 -1.37 0.74 10.57
CA MET A 91 -0.76 0.60 11.91
C MET A 91 0.74 0.36 11.80
N LEU A 92 1.17 -0.53 10.90
CA LEU A 92 2.58 -0.87 10.70
C LEU A 92 3.40 0.28 10.15
N LEU A 93 2.84 1.07 9.22
CA LEU A 93 3.49 2.24 8.64
C LEU A 93 3.23 3.55 9.40
N GLY A 94 2.36 3.55 10.40
CA GLY A 94 2.08 4.72 11.23
C GLY A 94 1.34 5.85 10.51
N HIS A 95 0.58 5.54 9.45
CA HIS A 95 -0.18 6.57 8.71
C HIS A 95 -1.70 6.49 8.90
N CYS A 96 -2.42 7.49 8.37
CA CYS A 96 -3.80 7.77 8.76
C CYS A 96 -4.87 6.87 8.13
N THR A 97 -4.51 5.87 7.30
CA THR A 97 -5.49 5.04 6.57
C THR A 97 -6.53 4.34 7.45
N TYR A 98 -6.21 4.07 8.71
CA TYR A 98 -7.15 3.45 9.66
C TYR A 98 -7.86 4.45 10.59
N ARG A 99 -7.50 5.73 10.51
CA ARG A 99 -8.04 6.77 11.40
C ARG A 99 -9.13 7.62 10.78
N THR A 100 -9.41 7.42 9.49
CA THR A 100 -10.39 8.22 8.74
C THR A 100 -11.24 7.36 7.83
N ASP A 101 -12.54 7.67 7.79
CA ASP A 101 -13.51 7.00 6.91
C ASP A 101 -13.33 7.36 5.43
N ARG A 102 -12.62 8.43 5.14
CA ARG A 102 -12.48 9.00 3.80
C ARG A 102 -12.05 7.98 2.74
N TYR A 103 -11.08 7.12 3.07
CA TYR A 103 -10.59 6.11 2.13
C TYR A 103 -11.64 5.03 1.87
N TYR A 104 -12.34 4.58 2.91
CA TYR A 104 -13.35 3.53 2.79
C TYR A 104 -14.59 4.02 2.05
N ASP A 105 -14.95 5.28 2.21
CA ASP A 105 -16.01 5.92 1.44
C ASP A 105 -15.66 5.96 -0.05
N ARG A 106 -14.46 6.42 -0.39
CA ARG A 106 -13.95 6.43 -1.77
C ARG A 106 -13.87 5.04 -2.39
N ILE A 107 -13.46 4.02 -1.63
CA ILE A 107 -13.45 2.64 -2.10
C ILE A 107 -14.89 2.18 -2.38
N SER A 108 -15.82 2.45 -1.45
CA SER A 108 -17.23 2.04 -1.56
C SER A 108 -17.94 2.65 -2.77
N THR A 109 -17.53 3.84 -3.17
CA THR A 109 -18.04 4.56 -4.35
C THR A 109 -17.26 4.27 -5.63
N ASN A 110 -16.18 3.49 -5.56
CA ASN A 110 -15.21 3.24 -6.63
C ASN A 110 -14.53 4.53 -7.13
N GLU A 111 -14.32 5.51 -6.26
CA GLU A 111 -13.58 6.72 -6.57
C GLU A 111 -12.07 6.46 -6.56
N SER A 112 -11.57 5.78 -5.54
CA SER A 112 -10.18 5.33 -5.46
C SER A 112 -10.07 4.01 -4.68
N TYR A 113 -8.92 3.36 -4.80
CA TYR A 113 -8.60 2.13 -4.07
C TYR A 113 -7.27 2.28 -3.37
N ILE A 114 -7.11 1.59 -2.24
CA ILE A 114 -5.82 1.41 -1.57
C ILE A 114 -5.20 0.11 -2.06
N VAL A 115 -3.94 0.16 -2.46
CA VAL A 115 -3.13 -1.00 -2.81
C VAL A 115 -1.74 -0.87 -2.19
N PHE A 116 -1.03 -1.97 -2.06
CA PHE A 116 0.28 -2.02 -1.44
C PHE A 116 1.35 -2.25 -2.50
N LEU A 117 2.37 -1.39 -2.51
CA LEU A 117 3.61 -1.64 -3.25
C LEU A 117 4.57 -2.35 -2.29
N ARG A 118 5.05 -3.51 -2.69
CA ARG A 118 5.92 -4.40 -1.91
C ARG A 118 7.16 -4.77 -2.70
N LYS A 119 8.23 -5.13 -1.98
CA LYS A 119 9.38 -5.82 -2.57
C LYS A 119 9.06 -7.30 -2.68
N THR A 120 9.34 -7.93 -3.83
CA THR A 120 9.07 -9.37 -4.04
C THR A 120 9.90 -10.27 -3.13
N SER A 121 11.01 -9.78 -2.61
CA SER A 121 11.83 -10.49 -1.61
C SER A 121 11.12 -10.73 -0.28
N ASP A 122 10.16 -9.87 0.08
CA ASP A 122 9.31 -10.00 1.27
C ASP A 122 8.02 -9.18 1.08
N THR A 123 6.98 -9.81 0.54
CA THR A 123 5.69 -9.16 0.27
C THR A 123 4.86 -8.93 1.53
N GLU A 124 5.20 -9.56 2.65
CA GLU A 124 4.56 -9.33 3.95
C GLU A 124 5.07 -8.05 4.62
N MET A 125 6.30 -7.63 4.30
CA MET A 125 6.88 -6.42 4.85
C MET A 125 6.25 -5.18 4.22
N PRO A 126 5.63 -4.28 5.01
CA PRO A 126 5.13 -3.01 4.52
C PRO A 126 6.24 -2.16 3.91
N TRP A 127 5.95 -1.52 2.77
CA TRP A 127 6.88 -0.60 2.13
C TRP A 127 6.18 0.69 1.71
N TYR A 128 5.26 0.64 0.74
CA TYR A 128 4.41 1.77 0.38
C TYR A 128 2.95 1.38 0.32
N THR A 129 2.09 2.29 0.80
CA THR A 129 0.64 2.29 0.55
C THR A 129 0.34 3.29 -0.55
N LEU A 130 -0.36 2.85 -1.57
CA LEU A 130 -0.76 3.67 -2.70
C LEU A 130 -2.26 3.91 -2.69
N GLU A 131 -2.70 5.15 -2.91
CA GLU A 131 -4.07 5.45 -3.32
C GLU A 131 -4.10 5.54 -4.84
N ILE A 132 -4.93 4.73 -5.50
CA ILE A 132 -5.03 4.65 -6.95
C ILE A 132 -6.44 4.93 -7.44
N GLU A 133 -6.57 5.51 -8.63
CA GLU A 133 -7.85 5.62 -9.33
C GLU A 133 -8.21 4.31 -10.06
N PRO A 134 -9.49 4.09 -10.40
CA PRO A 134 -9.90 2.92 -11.20
C PRO A 134 -9.20 2.82 -12.56
N GLY A 135 -8.59 3.88 -13.06
CA GLY A 135 -7.78 3.91 -14.28
C GLY A 135 -6.32 3.49 -14.07
N GLY A 136 -5.89 3.20 -12.83
CA GLY A 136 -4.50 2.90 -12.49
C GLY A 136 -3.65 4.14 -12.20
N THR A 137 -4.21 5.35 -12.27
CA THR A 137 -3.47 6.57 -11.89
C THR A 137 -3.21 6.56 -10.38
N VAL A 138 -1.96 6.78 -9.98
CA VAL A 138 -1.57 6.85 -8.57
C VAL A 138 -1.79 8.28 -8.07
N ARG A 139 -2.69 8.45 -7.08
CA ARG A 139 -2.98 9.73 -6.41
C ARG A 139 -1.98 10.05 -5.32
N GLN A 140 -1.67 9.05 -4.50
CA GLN A 140 -0.78 9.20 -3.35
C GLN A 140 0.12 7.97 -3.23
N LYS A 141 1.32 8.19 -2.73
CA LYS A 141 2.33 7.19 -2.42
C LYS A 141 2.88 7.54 -1.05
N ARG A 142 2.61 6.72 -0.04
CA ARG A 142 2.99 6.99 1.35
C ARG A 142 3.70 5.78 1.95
N THR A 143 4.73 6.06 2.70
CA THR A 143 5.47 5.09 3.52
C THR A 143 5.40 5.48 4.99
N PHE A 144 6.35 5.04 5.81
CA PHE A 144 6.36 5.24 7.23
C PHE A 144 6.19 6.73 7.61
N GLY A 145 5.29 6.98 8.58
CA GLY A 145 5.01 8.33 9.06
C GLY A 145 4.29 9.23 8.06
N ASP A 146 3.62 8.65 7.06
CA ASP A 146 2.89 9.39 6.01
C ASP A 146 3.83 10.17 5.05
N ASP A 147 5.10 9.76 4.97
CA ASP A 147 6.13 10.38 4.14
C ASP A 147 6.20 9.75 2.73
N GLN A 148 7.00 10.35 1.86
CA GLN A 148 7.40 9.83 0.56
C GLN A 148 8.91 10.04 0.39
N LEU A 149 9.63 8.95 0.16
CA LEU A 149 11.08 8.94 0.13
C LEU A 149 11.59 8.74 -1.30
N SER A 150 12.86 9.07 -1.52
CA SER A 150 13.52 8.92 -2.82
C SER A 150 13.82 7.47 -3.20
N ASP A 151 13.73 6.50 -2.28
CA ASP A 151 13.83 5.07 -2.61
C ASP A 151 12.70 4.58 -3.50
N LEU A 152 11.59 5.32 -3.54
CA LEU A 152 10.49 5.09 -4.47
C LEU A 152 10.88 5.30 -5.93
N ASP A 153 11.87 6.16 -6.20
CA ASP A 153 12.30 6.49 -7.56
C ASP A 153 12.78 5.25 -8.32
N GLU A 154 13.38 4.29 -7.60
CA GLU A 154 13.79 3.00 -8.18
C GLU A 154 12.60 2.13 -8.63
N ALA A 155 11.43 2.30 -8.00
CA ALA A 155 10.22 1.57 -8.34
C ALA A 155 9.34 2.31 -9.38
N MET A 156 9.67 3.53 -9.77
CA MET A 156 8.86 4.28 -10.74
C MET A 156 8.71 3.58 -12.10
N PRO A 157 9.78 2.97 -12.67
CA PRO A 157 9.62 2.21 -13.91
C PRO A 157 8.63 1.04 -13.79
N PHE A 158 8.65 0.32 -12.65
CA PHE A 158 7.68 -0.72 -12.35
C PHE A 158 6.25 -0.19 -12.24
N LEU A 159 6.05 0.96 -11.61
CA LEU A 159 4.72 1.57 -11.52
C LEU A 159 4.18 1.98 -12.89
N PHE A 160 5.01 2.48 -13.80
CA PHE A 160 4.60 2.79 -15.18
C PHE A 160 4.24 1.52 -15.96
N GLU A 161 5.03 0.45 -15.82
CA GLU A 161 4.74 -0.86 -16.40
C GLU A 161 3.40 -1.40 -15.87
N TRP A 162 3.22 -1.41 -14.56
CA TRP A 162 1.98 -1.81 -13.91
C TRP A 162 0.76 -1.02 -14.41
N GLN A 163 0.88 0.30 -14.53
CA GLN A 163 -0.21 1.14 -15.07
C GLN A 163 -0.60 0.74 -16.50
N SER A 164 0.39 0.40 -17.33
CA SER A 164 0.14 -0.08 -18.70
C SER A 164 -0.58 -1.41 -18.70
N VAL A 165 -0.19 -2.34 -17.81
CA VAL A 165 -0.86 -3.63 -17.62
C VAL A 165 -2.29 -3.45 -17.17
N VAL A 166 -2.53 -2.58 -16.17
CA VAL A 166 -3.88 -2.25 -15.69
C VAL A 166 -4.74 -1.70 -16.82
N ALA A 167 -4.23 -0.73 -17.59
CA ALA A 167 -4.95 -0.13 -18.72
C ALA A 167 -5.43 -1.17 -19.74
N GLY A 168 -4.61 -2.19 -20.00
CA GLY A 168 -4.95 -3.33 -20.86
C GLY A 168 -6.04 -4.25 -20.31
N ARG A 169 -6.18 -4.31 -18.98
CA ARG A 169 -7.16 -5.17 -18.27
C ARG A 169 -8.51 -4.49 -18.01
N LEU A 170 -8.64 -3.18 -18.27
CA LEU A 170 -9.87 -2.42 -18.02
C LEU A 170 -10.94 -2.72 -19.06
N ASN A 171 -12.13 -3.13 -18.58
CA ASN A 171 -13.33 -3.24 -19.40
C ASN A 171 -14.07 -1.89 -19.53
N LYS A 172 -15.18 -1.87 -20.29
CA LYS A 172 -15.99 -0.66 -20.51
C LYS A 172 -16.51 -0.04 -19.21
N SER A 173 -16.98 -0.87 -18.27
CA SER A 173 -17.47 -0.40 -16.96
C SER A 173 -16.35 0.24 -16.13
N ASP A 174 -15.15 -0.34 -16.15
CA ASP A 174 -14.00 0.22 -15.45
C ASP A 174 -13.57 1.57 -16.00
N ARG A 175 -13.61 1.75 -17.33
CA ARG A 175 -13.30 3.02 -17.98
C ARG A 175 -14.28 4.13 -17.60
N ILE A 176 -15.56 3.78 -17.41
CA ILE A 176 -16.58 4.72 -16.91
C ILE A 176 -16.26 5.14 -15.46
N LYS A 177 -15.89 4.18 -14.59
CA LYS A 177 -15.47 4.47 -13.22
C LYS A 177 -14.23 5.37 -13.20
N ALA A 178 -13.23 5.09 -14.05
CA ALA A 178 -12.02 5.89 -14.16
C ALA A 178 -12.32 7.32 -14.59
N GLN A 179 -13.24 7.52 -15.52
CA GLN A 179 -13.66 8.86 -15.95
C GLN A 179 -14.36 9.63 -14.83
N LYS A 180 -15.29 9.01 -14.10
CA LYS A 180 -15.95 9.61 -12.93
C LYS A 180 -14.94 9.99 -11.85
N SER A 181 -13.99 9.12 -11.54
CA SER A 181 -12.95 9.38 -10.55
C SER A 181 -12.09 10.60 -10.91
N LYS A 182 -11.76 10.80 -12.19
CA LYS A 182 -11.04 12.00 -12.66
C LYS A 182 -11.82 13.28 -12.41
N ILE A 183 -13.11 13.30 -12.67
CA ILE A 183 -13.98 14.47 -12.43
C ILE A 183 -13.98 14.83 -10.96
N LEU A 184 -14.21 13.86 -10.08
CA LEU A 184 -14.23 14.08 -8.62
C LEU A 184 -12.89 14.58 -8.04
N ARG A 185 -11.78 14.35 -8.74
CA ARG A 185 -10.47 14.88 -8.31
C ARG A 185 -10.29 16.35 -8.66
N THR A 186 -10.96 16.84 -9.69
CA THR A 186 -10.82 18.23 -10.18
C THR A 186 -11.81 19.19 -9.53
N GLU A 187 -12.79 18.70 -8.82
CA GLU A 187 -13.70 19.45 -7.92
C GLU A 187 -13.12 19.57 -6.51
#